data_6394936ba2ffa388b4c8dabfddfc79ff
#
_entry.id   6394936ba2ffa388b4c8dabfddfc79ff
#
_cell.length_a   1.000
_cell.length_b   1.000
_cell.length_c   1.000
_cell.angle_alpha   90.00
_cell.angle_beta   90.00
_cell.angle_gamma   90.00
#
_symmetry.space_group_name_H-M   'P 1'
#
loop_
_entity.id
_entity.type
_entity.pdbx_description
1 polymer ?
#
loop_
_entity_poly.entity_id
_entity_poly.type
_entity_poly.pdbx_seq_one_letter_code
_entity_poly.pdbx_strand_id
1 'polypeptide(L)'
;GFAMDWMFQRLFEMERQYDAVCVFDADNLVHPDFLREMNSRLCKGERLIQGYLDSKNPNDTWISGVFSISFWVVNHVWHLAKYNIGLSSCLGGTGMCISTDILRRHGWGATCLTEDMEFTMKALLEGIPTTWAHDAIVYDEKPLTFMQSWNQRKRWAQGHFDVANRYIGKLFVKGIKERNVVVLDGIINLFQPYFLLISTFFVICSYIYQFYPFYTNVLYAILPLEVWTLIGIGQYIFPM
;
A
#
# COMPACT_ATOMS: atom_id res chain seq x y z
N GLY A 1 -13.63 6.87 -5.67
CA GLY A 1 -13.15 7.05 -7.05
C GLY A 1 -13.84 8.18 -7.77
N PHE A 2 -15.10 8.02 -8.19
CA PHE A 2 -15.83 9.03 -9.00
C PHE A 2 -15.94 10.41 -8.33
N ALA A 3 -16.15 10.47 -7.02
CA ALA A 3 -16.22 11.74 -6.30
C ALA A 3 -14.88 12.50 -6.35
N MET A 4 -13.75 11.79 -6.27
CA MET A 4 -12.43 12.40 -6.40
C MET A 4 -12.17 12.89 -7.82
N ASP A 5 -12.53 12.12 -8.86
CA ASP A 5 -12.42 12.56 -10.24
C ASP A 5 -13.21 13.85 -10.48
N TRP A 6 -14.44 13.90 -9.99
CA TRP A 6 -15.29 15.09 -10.09
C TRP A 6 -14.66 16.30 -9.37
N MET A 7 -14.15 16.09 -8.15
CA MET A 7 -13.48 17.16 -7.38
C MET A 7 -12.22 17.68 -8.08
N PHE A 8 -11.39 16.79 -8.64
CA PHE A 8 -10.20 17.22 -9.37
C PHE A 8 -10.54 18.02 -10.61
N GLN A 9 -11.58 17.65 -11.38
CA GLN A 9 -12.05 18.43 -12.52
C GLN A 9 -12.48 19.84 -12.07
N ARG A 10 -13.26 19.95 -11.02
CA ARG A 10 -13.65 21.25 -10.42
C ARG A 10 -12.47 22.09 -9.97
N LEU A 11 -11.49 21.47 -9.35
CA LEU A 11 -10.26 22.14 -8.92
C LEU A 11 -9.49 22.71 -10.12
N PHE A 12 -9.50 22.02 -11.26
CA PHE A 12 -8.83 22.49 -12.49
C PHE A 12 -9.55 23.65 -13.18
N GLU A 13 -10.84 23.83 -12.94
CA GLU A 13 -11.66 24.94 -13.45
C GLU A 13 -11.52 26.22 -12.60
N MET A 14 -10.90 26.13 -11.40
CA MET A 14 -10.74 27.31 -10.54
C MET A 14 -9.76 28.32 -11.15
N GLU A 15 -10.02 29.61 -10.93
CA GLU A 15 -9.12 30.70 -11.36
C GLU A 15 -7.73 30.54 -10.74
N ARG A 16 -7.69 30.20 -9.43
CA ARG A 16 -6.42 29.93 -8.75
C ARG A 16 -5.93 28.52 -9.12
N GLN A 17 -4.72 28.48 -9.64
CA GLN A 17 -4.03 27.21 -9.90
C GLN A 17 -3.24 26.76 -8.67
N TYR A 18 -3.26 25.46 -8.41
CA TYR A 18 -2.55 24.82 -7.29
C TYR A 18 -1.50 23.87 -7.85
N ASP A 19 -0.33 23.79 -7.20
CA ASP A 19 0.78 22.94 -7.63
C ASP A 19 0.55 21.46 -7.28
N ALA A 20 -0.16 21.20 -6.18
CA ALA A 20 -0.45 19.87 -5.70
C ALA A 20 -1.77 19.80 -4.93
N VAL A 21 -2.29 18.59 -4.77
CA VAL A 21 -3.48 18.27 -3.99
C VAL A 21 -3.12 17.28 -2.91
N CYS A 22 -3.49 17.60 -1.65
CA CYS A 22 -3.43 16.65 -0.54
C CYS A 22 -4.81 16.03 -0.33
N VAL A 23 -4.85 14.71 -0.14
CA VAL A 23 -6.09 13.94 0.04
C VAL A 23 -6.10 13.31 1.41
N PHE A 24 -7.21 13.47 2.13
CA PHE A 24 -7.44 12.91 3.46
C PHE A 24 -8.84 12.32 3.55
N ASP A 25 -8.97 11.25 4.33
CA ASP A 25 -10.28 10.77 4.74
C ASP A 25 -10.91 11.76 5.74
N ALA A 26 -12.24 11.81 5.77
CA ALA A 26 -12.97 12.82 6.55
C ALA A 26 -12.79 12.69 8.08
N ASP A 27 -12.37 11.51 8.53
CA ASP A 27 -12.12 11.18 9.93
C ASP A 27 -10.65 11.33 10.35
N ASN A 28 -9.76 11.71 9.44
CA ASN A 28 -8.34 11.84 9.74
C ASN A 28 -8.03 13.08 10.57
N LEU A 29 -7.05 12.96 11.46
CA LEU A 29 -6.38 14.08 12.10
C LEU A 29 -5.03 14.30 11.44
N VAL A 30 -4.76 15.52 11.02
CA VAL A 30 -3.55 15.88 10.29
C VAL A 30 -2.57 16.57 11.21
N HIS A 31 -1.31 16.11 11.24
CA HIS A 31 -0.26 16.77 12.03
C HIS A 31 -0.03 18.21 11.53
N PRO A 32 0.17 19.21 12.42
CA PRO A 32 0.36 20.60 12.01
C PRO A 32 1.44 20.84 10.97
N ASP A 33 2.49 20.03 10.98
CA ASP A 33 3.62 20.14 10.07
C ASP A 33 3.42 19.43 8.72
N PHE A 34 2.33 18.70 8.54
CA PHE A 34 2.09 17.87 7.36
C PHE A 34 2.28 18.65 6.03
N LEU A 35 1.60 19.78 5.91
CA LEU A 35 1.67 20.60 4.68
C LEU A 35 3.07 21.18 4.45
N ARG A 36 3.78 21.55 5.50
CA ARG A 36 5.16 22.02 5.42
C ARG A 36 6.09 20.92 4.88
N GLU A 37 5.95 19.70 5.40
CA GLU A 37 6.76 18.55 4.95
C GLU A 37 6.44 18.18 3.51
N MET A 38 5.16 18.12 3.13
CA MET A 38 4.75 17.86 1.75
C MET A 38 5.27 18.93 0.78
N ASN A 39 5.16 20.22 1.16
CA ASN A 39 5.70 21.31 0.35
C ASN A 39 7.23 21.22 0.20
N SER A 40 7.95 20.88 1.27
CA SER A 40 9.40 20.66 1.23
C SER A 40 9.78 19.57 0.21
N ARG A 41 9.00 18.51 0.12
CA ARG A 41 9.20 17.40 -0.83
C ARG A 41 8.88 17.80 -2.27
N LEU A 42 7.78 18.51 -2.48
CA LEU A 42 7.42 19.07 -3.78
C LEU A 42 8.52 20.01 -4.31
N CYS A 43 9.09 20.86 -3.45
CA CYS A 43 10.21 21.74 -3.80
C CYS A 43 11.49 20.97 -4.18
N LYS A 44 11.65 19.71 -3.73
CA LYS A 44 12.74 18.81 -4.15
C LYS A 44 12.42 18.08 -5.47
N GLY A 45 11.26 18.31 -6.07
CA GLY A 45 10.83 17.69 -7.31
C GLY A 45 10.08 16.37 -7.13
N GLU A 46 9.77 15.96 -5.89
CA GLU A 46 8.92 14.81 -5.64
C GLU A 46 7.47 15.15 -6.06
N ARG A 47 6.78 14.25 -6.72
CA ARG A 47 5.51 14.57 -7.41
C ARG A 47 4.33 13.73 -6.95
N LEU A 48 4.59 12.54 -6.46
CA LEU A 48 3.63 11.60 -5.92
C LEU A 48 4.16 11.14 -4.55
N ILE A 49 3.54 11.59 -3.47
CA ILE A 49 4.11 11.49 -2.13
C ILE A 49 3.08 10.88 -1.18
N GLN A 50 3.49 9.83 -0.48
CA GLN A 50 2.72 9.24 0.62
C GLN A 50 3.29 9.70 1.96
N GLY A 51 2.43 10.18 2.84
CA GLY A 51 2.77 10.51 4.22
C GLY A 51 2.67 9.31 5.16
N TYR A 52 3.14 9.50 6.38
CA TYR A 52 3.10 8.50 7.45
C TYR A 52 1.67 8.33 7.98
N LEU A 53 1.14 7.10 7.88
CA LEU A 53 -0.18 6.77 8.39
C LEU A 53 -0.06 6.22 9.82
N ASP A 54 -0.32 7.09 10.79
CA ASP A 54 -0.39 6.72 12.21
C ASP A 54 -1.83 6.35 12.61
N SER A 55 -2.03 6.04 13.88
CA SER A 55 -3.31 5.58 14.42
C SER A 55 -3.85 6.58 15.44
N LYS A 56 -5.14 6.94 15.31
CA LYS A 56 -5.85 7.76 16.31
C LYS A 56 -6.18 6.98 17.59
N ASN A 57 -6.47 5.70 17.44
CA ASN A 57 -7.11 4.87 18.46
C ASN A 57 -6.37 3.54 18.72
N PRO A 58 -5.04 3.54 18.93
CA PRO A 58 -4.27 2.31 19.07
C PRO A 58 -4.62 1.50 20.32
N ASN A 59 -5.21 2.12 21.33
CA ASN A 59 -5.51 1.52 22.63
C ASN A 59 -6.99 1.22 22.85
N ASP A 60 -7.88 1.46 21.88
CA ASP A 60 -9.32 1.31 22.07
C ASP A 60 -9.74 -0.15 22.14
N THR A 61 -9.18 -1.00 21.29
CA THR A 61 -9.41 -2.44 21.29
C THR A 61 -8.13 -3.18 20.89
N TRP A 62 -8.10 -4.49 21.14
CA TRP A 62 -6.99 -5.33 20.66
C TRP A 62 -6.90 -5.35 19.10
N ILE A 63 -8.05 -5.19 18.40
CA ILE A 63 -8.10 -5.10 16.94
C ILE A 63 -7.40 -3.84 16.47
N SER A 64 -7.77 -2.67 17.01
CA SER A 64 -7.14 -1.40 16.64
C SER A 64 -5.65 -1.38 17.01
N GLY A 65 -5.27 -2.01 18.12
CA GLY A 65 -3.86 -2.17 18.50
C GLY A 65 -3.06 -2.99 17.50
N VAL A 66 -3.56 -4.13 17.07
CA VAL A 66 -2.90 -4.98 16.06
C VAL A 66 -2.80 -4.24 14.72
N PHE A 67 -3.85 -3.52 14.31
CA PHE A 67 -3.79 -2.68 13.10
C PHE A 67 -2.72 -1.59 13.21
N SER A 68 -2.65 -0.90 14.35
CA SER A 68 -1.67 0.15 14.58
C SER A 68 -0.24 -0.38 14.48
N ILE A 69 0.05 -1.51 15.14
CA ILE A 69 1.36 -2.17 15.06
C ILE A 69 1.68 -2.54 13.60
N SER A 70 0.71 -3.08 12.86
CA SER A 70 0.90 -3.44 11.45
C SER A 70 1.30 -2.24 10.61
N PHE A 71 0.58 -1.11 10.76
CA PHE A 71 0.89 0.12 10.03
C PHE A 71 2.26 0.69 10.43
N TRP A 72 2.63 0.68 11.71
CA TRP A 72 3.96 1.14 12.16
C TRP A 72 5.09 0.30 11.55
N VAL A 73 4.92 -1.02 11.51
CA VAL A 73 5.90 -1.91 10.87
C VAL A 73 6.00 -1.62 9.37
N VAL A 74 4.87 -1.50 8.67
CA VAL A 74 4.84 -1.21 7.23
C VAL A 74 5.47 0.15 6.93
N ASN A 75 5.15 1.19 7.71
CA ASN A 75 5.73 2.51 7.54
C ASN A 75 7.27 2.50 7.64
N HIS A 76 7.83 1.75 8.60
CA HIS A 76 9.27 1.71 8.84
C HIS A 76 10.00 0.68 7.96
N VAL A 77 9.50 -0.56 7.94
CA VAL A 77 10.20 -1.69 7.30
C VAL A 77 9.95 -1.72 5.78
N TRP A 78 8.82 -1.18 5.33
CA TRP A 78 8.46 -1.19 3.91
C TRP A 78 8.63 0.18 3.26
N HIS A 79 7.82 1.16 3.63
CA HIS A 79 7.82 2.47 2.96
C HIS A 79 9.12 3.24 3.14
N LEU A 80 9.58 3.41 4.38
CA LEU A 80 10.81 4.12 4.68
C LEU A 80 12.04 3.39 4.12
N ALA A 81 12.09 2.06 4.27
CA ALA A 81 13.20 1.27 3.73
C ALA A 81 13.29 1.37 2.21
N LYS A 82 12.17 1.23 1.50
CA LYS A 82 12.11 1.39 0.03
C LYS A 82 12.54 2.78 -0.41
N TYR A 83 12.04 3.82 0.24
CA TYR A 83 12.44 5.19 -0.04
C TYR A 83 13.95 5.40 0.11
N ASN A 84 14.55 4.90 1.19
CA ASN A 84 15.98 5.05 1.47
C ASN A 84 16.89 4.36 0.44
N ILE A 85 16.42 3.31 -0.22
CA ILE A 85 17.17 2.60 -1.26
C ILE A 85 16.72 3.00 -2.68
N GLY A 86 15.91 4.05 -2.82
CA GLY A 86 15.48 4.60 -4.11
C GLY A 86 14.41 3.80 -4.84
N LEU A 87 13.65 2.95 -4.14
CA LEU A 87 12.52 2.21 -4.68
C LEU A 87 11.20 2.98 -4.49
N SER A 88 10.15 2.54 -5.20
CA SER A 88 8.84 3.17 -5.11
C SER A 88 8.06 2.69 -3.89
N SER A 89 7.53 3.63 -3.12
CA SER A 89 6.46 3.39 -2.16
C SER A 89 5.13 3.18 -2.87
N CYS A 90 4.02 3.14 -2.13
CA CYS A 90 2.65 3.08 -2.64
C CYS A 90 1.80 4.14 -1.96
N LEU A 91 0.75 4.60 -2.64
CA LEU A 91 -0.31 5.39 -2.03
C LEU A 91 -1.18 4.49 -1.15
N GLY A 92 -1.67 5.04 -0.05
CA GLY A 92 -2.49 4.34 0.95
C GLY A 92 -3.91 4.91 1.10
N GLY A 93 -4.40 5.63 0.07
CA GLY A 93 -5.76 6.17 0.02
C GLY A 93 -5.96 7.49 0.77
N THR A 94 -5.16 7.74 1.80
CA THR A 94 -5.21 8.96 2.62
C THR A 94 -3.80 9.47 2.94
N GLY A 95 -3.67 10.71 3.41
CA GLY A 95 -2.37 11.29 3.74
C GLY A 95 -1.42 11.36 2.56
N MET A 96 -1.93 11.52 1.37
CA MET A 96 -1.14 11.56 0.13
C MET A 96 -1.14 12.96 -0.49
N CYS A 97 -0.05 13.30 -1.16
CA CYS A 97 0.11 14.54 -1.91
C CYS A 97 0.46 14.22 -3.35
N ILE A 98 -0.32 14.75 -4.28
CA ILE A 98 -0.21 14.47 -5.72
C ILE A 98 -0.04 15.80 -6.45
N SER A 99 1.03 15.91 -7.24
CA SER A 99 1.26 17.05 -8.10
C SER A 99 0.13 17.22 -9.13
N THR A 100 -0.39 18.43 -9.25
CA THR A 100 -1.55 18.74 -10.11
C THR A 100 -1.30 18.40 -11.57
N ASP A 101 -0.07 18.50 -12.05
CA ASP A 101 0.31 18.18 -13.43
C ASP A 101 0.16 16.67 -13.73
N ILE A 102 0.36 15.78 -12.73
CA ILE A 102 0.11 14.35 -12.88
C ILE A 102 -1.41 14.10 -13.00
N LEU A 103 -2.18 14.71 -12.10
CA LEU A 103 -3.63 14.56 -12.12
C LEU A 103 -4.26 15.12 -13.42
N ARG A 104 -3.72 16.21 -13.96
CA ARG A 104 -4.19 16.77 -15.25
C ARG A 104 -3.90 15.86 -16.44
N ARG A 105 -2.73 15.19 -16.43
CA ARG A 105 -2.32 14.32 -17.55
C ARG A 105 -3.05 12.99 -17.55
N HIS A 106 -3.26 12.39 -16.38
CA HIS A 106 -3.70 11.01 -16.25
C HIS A 106 -5.12 10.87 -15.72
N GLY A 107 -5.71 11.93 -15.17
CA GLY A 107 -6.91 11.86 -14.37
C GLY A 107 -6.69 10.99 -13.12
N TRP A 108 -7.63 10.89 -12.23
CA TRP A 108 -7.60 9.91 -11.15
C TRP A 108 -7.90 8.50 -11.68
N GLY A 109 -8.92 8.41 -12.54
CA GLY A 109 -9.24 7.21 -13.32
C GLY A 109 -9.47 5.97 -12.45
N ALA A 110 -10.18 6.14 -11.34
CA ALA A 110 -10.48 5.07 -10.40
C ALA A 110 -11.46 4.06 -11.01
N THR A 111 -10.98 2.86 -11.29
CA THR A 111 -11.77 1.78 -11.90
C THR A 111 -11.84 0.52 -11.04
N CYS A 112 -11.18 0.50 -9.88
CA CYS A 112 -11.17 -0.63 -8.94
C CYS A 112 -11.45 -0.20 -7.49
N LEU A 113 -11.50 -1.17 -6.56
CA LEU A 113 -11.78 -0.93 -5.15
C LEU A 113 -10.60 -0.34 -4.37
N THR A 114 -9.38 -0.44 -4.91
CA THR A 114 -8.14 0.13 -4.38
C THR A 114 -7.54 1.06 -5.43
N GLU A 115 -8.23 2.19 -5.63
CA GLU A 115 -7.90 3.16 -6.65
C GLU A 115 -6.54 3.85 -6.42
N ASP A 116 -6.12 3.95 -5.18
CA ASP A 116 -4.82 4.43 -4.75
C ASP A 116 -3.68 3.53 -5.27
N MET A 117 -3.83 2.23 -5.09
CA MET A 117 -2.89 1.25 -5.65
C MET A 117 -2.92 1.25 -7.18
N GLU A 118 -4.10 1.33 -7.80
CA GLU A 118 -4.22 1.42 -9.25
C GLU A 118 -3.49 2.67 -9.78
N PHE A 119 -3.72 3.82 -9.15
CA PHE A 119 -3.06 5.06 -9.52
C PHE A 119 -1.54 5.00 -9.34
N THR A 120 -1.07 4.39 -8.24
CA THR A 120 0.35 4.13 -8.01
C THR A 120 0.97 3.34 -9.17
N MET A 121 0.31 2.27 -9.62
CA MET A 121 0.84 1.44 -10.72
C MET A 121 0.79 2.16 -12.07
N LYS A 122 -0.24 2.95 -12.34
CA LYS A 122 -0.31 3.81 -13.53
C LYS A 122 0.84 4.80 -13.56
N ALA A 123 1.07 5.52 -12.47
CA ALA A 123 2.15 6.50 -12.36
C ALA A 123 3.53 5.81 -12.53
N LEU A 124 3.73 4.66 -11.91
CA LEU A 124 4.97 3.91 -12.01
C LEU A 124 5.24 3.42 -13.45
N LEU A 125 4.21 3.02 -14.19
CA LEU A 125 4.32 2.71 -15.62
C LEU A 125 4.75 3.91 -16.47
N GLU A 126 4.61 5.11 -15.99
CA GLU A 126 5.07 6.33 -16.66
C GLU A 126 6.42 6.84 -16.13
N GLY A 127 7.04 6.07 -15.24
CA GLY A 127 8.33 6.40 -14.64
C GLY A 127 8.21 7.40 -13.48
N ILE A 128 7.02 7.55 -12.90
CA ILE A 128 6.77 8.40 -11.74
C ILE A 128 6.67 7.52 -10.50
N PRO A 129 7.72 7.39 -9.68
CA PRO A 129 7.67 6.63 -8.45
C PRO A 129 6.88 7.39 -7.38
N THR A 130 6.23 6.64 -6.49
CA THR A 130 5.69 7.18 -5.24
C THR A 130 6.81 7.31 -4.22
N THR A 131 7.00 8.51 -3.68
CA THR A 131 7.96 8.78 -2.62
C THR A 131 7.32 8.71 -1.24
N TRP A 132 8.14 8.76 -0.18
CA TRP A 132 7.69 8.61 1.20
C TRP A 132 8.09 9.81 2.05
N ALA A 133 7.12 10.47 2.69
CA ALA A 133 7.33 11.57 3.61
C ALA A 133 7.12 11.10 5.06
N HIS A 134 8.20 10.63 5.70
CA HIS A 134 8.14 10.03 7.04
C HIS A 134 7.63 10.99 8.12
N ASP A 135 7.93 12.28 7.99
CA ASP A 135 7.58 13.31 8.96
C ASP A 135 6.23 14.00 8.67
N ALA A 136 5.61 13.68 7.54
CA ALA A 136 4.26 14.13 7.20
C ALA A 136 3.22 13.14 7.76
N ILE A 137 2.80 13.36 9.02
CA ILE A 137 2.00 12.40 9.78
C ILE A 137 0.52 12.69 9.64
N VAL A 138 -0.27 11.64 9.41
CA VAL A 138 -1.74 11.63 9.48
C VAL A 138 -2.18 10.53 10.43
N TYR A 139 -3.09 10.86 11.33
CA TYR A 139 -3.67 9.91 12.27
C TYR A 139 -5.00 9.42 11.73
N ASP A 140 -5.02 8.15 11.37
CA ASP A 140 -6.15 7.44 10.78
C ASP A 140 -6.88 6.60 11.84
N GLU A 141 -8.20 6.40 11.67
CA GLU A 141 -9.01 5.59 12.59
C GLU A 141 -8.96 4.11 12.21
N LYS A 142 -8.52 3.28 13.15
CA LYS A 142 -8.44 1.83 12.92
C LYS A 142 -9.73 1.14 13.35
N PRO A 143 -10.10 0.02 12.69
CA PRO A 143 -11.32 -0.71 13.02
C PRO A 143 -11.31 -1.20 14.47
N LEU A 144 -12.47 -1.09 15.13
CA LEU A 144 -12.64 -1.48 16.53
C LEU A 144 -13.06 -2.94 16.69
N THR A 145 -13.70 -3.52 15.68
CA THR A 145 -14.24 -4.88 15.74
C THR A 145 -13.64 -5.78 14.65
N PHE A 146 -13.64 -7.08 14.93
CA PHE A 146 -13.19 -8.08 13.96
C PHE A 146 -13.97 -7.98 12.63
N MET A 147 -15.29 -7.77 12.68
CA MET A 147 -16.11 -7.71 11.48
C MET A 147 -15.79 -6.47 10.62
N GLN A 148 -15.52 -5.32 11.24
CA GLN A 148 -15.07 -4.12 10.52
C GLN A 148 -13.72 -4.38 9.85
N SER A 149 -12.77 -4.95 10.60
CA SER A 149 -11.46 -5.36 10.09
C SER A 149 -11.58 -6.35 8.92
N TRP A 150 -12.42 -7.38 9.07
CA TRP A 150 -12.65 -8.39 8.03
C TRP A 150 -13.19 -7.78 6.74
N ASN A 151 -14.23 -6.93 6.84
CA ASN A 151 -14.84 -6.29 5.68
C ASN A 151 -13.86 -5.35 4.96
N GLN A 152 -13.05 -4.60 5.70
CA GLN A 152 -12.03 -3.73 5.14
C GLN A 152 -10.94 -4.53 4.40
N ARG A 153 -10.38 -5.56 5.03
CA ARG A 153 -9.36 -6.43 4.42
C ARG A 153 -9.89 -7.19 3.21
N LYS A 154 -11.13 -7.65 3.26
CA LYS A 154 -11.78 -8.30 2.10
C LYS A 154 -11.85 -7.34 0.91
N ARG A 155 -12.24 -6.09 1.14
CA ARG A 155 -12.28 -5.05 0.09
C ARG A 155 -10.88 -4.80 -0.47
N TRP A 156 -9.86 -4.67 0.39
CA TRP A 156 -8.48 -4.49 -0.03
C TRP A 156 -7.97 -5.67 -0.87
N ALA A 157 -8.18 -6.88 -0.40
CA ALA A 157 -7.77 -8.08 -1.13
C ALA A 157 -8.39 -8.14 -2.53
N GLN A 158 -9.70 -7.88 -2.64
CA GLN A 158 -10.39 -7.84 -3.94
C GLN A 158 -9.80 -6.79 -4.88
N GLY A 159 -9.56 -5.57 -4.36
CA GLY A 159 -8.95 -4.50 -5.15
C GLY A 159 -7.52 -4.82 -5.57
N HIS A 160 -6.70 -5.35 -4.66
CA HIS A 160 -5.32 -5.74 -4.96
C HIS A 160 -5.24 -6.85 -6.01
N PHE A 161 -6.12 -7.88 -5.96
CA PHE A 161 -6.20 -8.90 -7.01
C PHE A 161 -6.54 -8.29 -8.38
N ASP A 162 -7.49 -7.37 -8.43
CA ASP A 162 -7.87 -6.71 -9.67
C ASP A 162 -6.70 -5.90 -10.26
N VAL A 163 -6.05 -5.06 -9.45
CA VAL A 163 -4.88 -4.29 -9.86
C VAL A 163 -3.72 -5.22 -10.28
N ALA A 164 -3.46 -6.27 -9.52
CA ALA A 164 -2.39 -7.22 -9.83
C ALA A 164 -2.60 -7.88 -11.20
N ASN A 165 -3.81 -8.36 -11.48
CA ASN A 165 -4.14 -8.96 -12.78
C ASN A 165 -3.99 -7.99 -13.96
N ARG A 166 -4.26 -6.70 -13.75
CA ARG A 166 -4.17 -5.68 -14.80
C ARG A 166 -2.75 -5.18 -15.04
N TYR A 167 -1.90 -5.15 -13.99
CA TYR A 167 -0.65 -4.39 -14.04
C TYR A 167 0.62 -5.21 -13.92
N ILE A 168 0.63 -6.42 -13.31
CA ILE A 168 1.86 -7.23 -13.16
C ILE A 168 2.55 -7.46 -14.50
N GLY A 169 1.82 -7.91 -15.52
CA GLY A 169 2.40 -8.17 -16.84
C GLY A 169 2.97 -6.93 -17.50
N LYS A 170 2.28 -5.78 -17.37
CA LYS A 170 2.73 -4.50 -17.93
C LYS A 170 4.00 -4.00 -17.26
N LEU A 171 4.05 -4.06 -15.92
CA LEU A 171 5.23 -3.68 -15.13
C LEU A 171 6.42 -4.59 -15.45
N PHE A 172 6.20 -5.89 -15.56
CA PHE A 172 7.25 -6.86 -15.89
C PHE A 172 7.87 -6.56 -17.26
N VAL A 173 7.04 -6.43 -18.29
CA VAL A 173 7.51 -6.14 -19.67
C VAL A 173 8.27 -4.82 -19.70
N LYS A 174 7.73 -3.74 -19.10
CA LYS A 174 8.38 -2.44 -19.05
C LYS A 174 9.68 -2.49 -18.25
N GLY A 175 9.66 -3.08 -17.06
CA GLY A 175 10.83 -3.15 -16.18
C GLY A 175 12.00 -3.90 -16.83
N ILE A 176 11.73 -5.01 -17.52
CA ILE A 176 12.75 -5.76 -18.27
C ILE A 176 13.24 -4.96 -19.48
N LYS A 177 12.33 -4.41 -20.27
CA LYS A 177 12.68 -3.64 -21.49
C LYS A 177 13.55 -2.42 -21.19
N GLU A 178 13.22 -1.70 -20.13
CA GLU A 178 13.92 -0.48 -19.71
C GLU A 178 15.03 -0.72 -18.69
N ARG A 179 15.22 -1.98 -18.25
CA ARG A 179 16.14 -2.37 -17.17
C ARG A 179 15.92 -1.53 -15.90
N ASN A 180 14.66 -1.25 -15.60
CA ASN A 180 14.27 -0.38 -14.50
C ASN A 180 13.86 -1.22 -13.29
N VAL A 181 14.74 -1.26 -12.29
CA VAL A 181 14.53 -2.03 -11.04
C VAL A 181 13.35 -1.47 -10.24
N VAL A 182 13.11 -0.15 -10.27
CA VAL A 182 12.01 0.49 -9.54
C VAL A 182 10.65 0.03 -10.09
N VAL A 183 10.53 -0.12 -11.42
CA VAL A 183 9.32 -0.64 -12.06
C VAL A 183 9.13 -2.13 -11.74
N LEU A 184 10.20 -2.93 -11.72
CA LEU A 184 10.14 -4.35 -11.35
C LEU A 184 9.76 -4.52 -9.88
N ASP A 185 10.28 -3.69 -8.99
CA ASP A 185 9.93 -3.68 -7.57
C ASP A 185 8.43 -3.38 -7.34
N GLY A 186 7.80 -2.58 -8.21
CA GLY A 186 6.35 -2.36 -8.19
C GLY A 186 5.52 -3.64 -8.25
N ILE A 187 6.04 -4.71 -8.87
CA ILE A 187 5.39 -6.02 -8.92
C ILE A 187 5.30 -6.64 -7.52
N ILE A 188 6.31 -6.41 -6.67
CA ILE A 188 6.35 -6.95 -5.30
C ILE A 188 5.19 -6.39 -4.49
N ASN A 189 4.84 -5.12 -4.66
CA ASN A 189 3.69 -4.50 -4.00
C ASN A 189 2.36 -5.18 -4.40
N LEU A 190 2.27 -5.70 -5.62
CA LEU A 190 1.09 -6.39 -6.14
C LEU A 190 1.06 -7.89 -5.80
N PHE A 191 2.18 -8.46 -5.34
CA PHE A 191 2.28 -9.89 -5.04
C PHE A 191 1.66 -10.29 -3.70
N GLN A 192 1.37 -9.33 -2.85
CA GLN A 192 0.84 -9.54 -1.51
C GLN A 192 -0.37 -10.51 -1.44
N PRO A 193 -1.47 -10.34 -2.22
CA PRO A 193 -2.61 -11.23 -2.11
C PRO A 193 -2.28 -12.68 -2.53
N TYR A 194 -1.38 -12.85 -3.50
CA TYR A 194 -0.90 -14.18 -3.92
C TYR A 194 -0.02 -14.81 -2.84
N PHE A 195 0.85 -14.03 -2.21
CA PHE A 195 1.67 -14.50 -1.11
C PHE A 195 0.82 -15.02 0.05
N LEU A 196 -0.26 -14.31 0.39
CA LEU A 196 -1.21 -14.74 1.41
C LEU A 196 -1.84 -16.10 1.08
N LEU A 197 -2.27 -16.31 -0.18
CA LEU A 197 -2.85 -17.58 -0.61
C LEU A 197 -1.83 -18.73 -0.58
N ILE A 198 -0.65 -18.49 -1.14
CA ILE A 198 0.43 -19.49 -1.22
C ILE A 198 0.86 -19.91 0.18
N SER A 199 1.07 -18.97 1.07
CA SER A 199 1.51 -19.28 2.42
C SER A 199 0.42 -19.95 3.25
N THR A 200 -0.85 -19.56 3.09
CA THR A 200 -1.99 -20.27 3.70
C THR A 200 -2.04 -21.72 3.22
N PHE A 201 -1.86 -21.95 1.92
CA PHE A 201 -1.78 -23.30 1.38
C PHE A 201 -0.64 -24.11 2.00
N PHE A 202 0.54 -23.53 2.15
CA PHE A 202 1.66 -24.22 2.79
C PHE A 202 1.43 -24.50 4.29
N VAL A 203 0.81 -23.58 5.01
CA VAL A 203 0.42 -23.81 6.40
C VAL A 203 -0.55 -25.00 6.50
N ILE A 204 -1.58 -25.05 5.67
CA ILE A 204 -2.53 -26.17 5.62
C ILE A 204 -1.82 -27.48 5.30
N CYS A 205 -0.95 -27.50 4.27
CA CYS A 205 -0.17 -28.68 3.94
C CYS A 205 0.74 -29.14 5.09
N SER A 206 1.33 -28.21 5.82
CA SER A 206 2.17 -28.50 6.98
C SER A 206 1.38 -29.14 8.12
N TYR A 207 0.17 -28.64 8.39
CA TYR A 207 -0.73 -29.27 9.37
C TYR A 207 -1.18 -30.67 8.95
N ILE A 208 -1.55 -30.87 7.68
CA ILE A 208 -1.94 -32.20 7.16
C ILE A 208 -0.77 -33.17 7.28
N TYR A 209 0.45 -32.74 6.97
CA TYR A 209 1.65 -33.57 7.08
C TYR A 209 1.92 -34.02 8.53
N GLN A 210 1.61 -33.22 9.52
CA GLN A 210 1.78 -33.60 10.93
C GLN A 210 0.93 -34.82 11.29
N PHE A 211 -0.24 -35.00 10.67
CA PHE A 211 -1.14 -36.14 10.92
C PHE A 211 -0.92 -37.30 9.95
N TYR A 212 -0.38 -37.05 8.76
CA TYR A 212 -0.16 -38.04 7.70
C TYR A 212 1.26 -37.91 7.11
N PRO A 213 2.28 -38.50 7.77
CA PRO A 213 3.68 -38.32 7.37
C PRO A 213 4.10 -39.12 6.11
N PHE A 214 3.21 -39.29 5.13
CA PHE A 214 3.47 -40.03 3.90
C PHE A 214 4.34 -39.29 2.86
N TYR A 215 4.58 -38.01 3.05
CA TYR A 215 5.38 -37.21 2.14
C TYR A 215 6.57 -36.58 2.88
N THR A 216 7.78 -36.75 2.36
CA THR A 216 8.90 -35.90 2.73
C THR A 216 8.56 -34.47 2.31
N ASN A 217 8.14 -33.66 3.25
CA ASN A 217 7.77 -32.28 2.97
C ASN A 217 9.04 -31.49 2.68
N VAL A 218 9.29 -31.18 1.40
CA VAL A 218 10.43 -30.40 0.93
C VAL A 218 10.55 -29.06 1.69
N LEU A 219 9.44 -28.55 2.19
CA LEU A 219 9.43 -27.30 2.98
C LEU A 219 10.15 -27.42 4.32
N TYR A 220 10.09 -28.59 5.00
CA TYR A 220 10.85 -28.80 6.25
C TYR A 220 12.35 -28.95 6.00
N ALA A 221 12.76 -29.27 4.76
CA ALA A 221 14.17 -29.26 4.38
C ALA A 221 14.71 -27.83 4.23
N ILE A 222 13.82 -26.84 3.97
CA ILE A 222 14.19 -25.45 3.80
C ILE A 222 14.16 -24.69 5.15
N LEU A 223 13.07 -24.82 5.91
CA LEU A 223 12.87 -24.18 7.20
C LEU A 223 12.13 -25.10 8.17
N PRO A 224 12.44 -25.06 9.49
CA PRO A 224 11.69 -25.78 10.52
C PRO A 224 10.20 -25.41 10.55
N LEU A 225 9.36 -26.32 11.04
CA LEU A 225 7.90 -26.12 11.15
C LEU A 225 7.54 -24.86 11.95
N GLU A 226 8.28 -24.59 13.02
CA GLU A 226 8.08 -23.43 13.88
C GLU A 226 8.21 -22.12 13.10
N VAL A 227 9.16 -22.05 12.17
CA VAL A 227 9.38 -20.88 11.31
C VAL A 227 8.24 -20.72 10.33
N TRP A 228 7.76 -21.80 9.70
CA TRP A 228 6.59 -21.77 8.83
C TRP A 228 5.32 -21.36 9.57
N THR A 229 5.16 -21.82 10.80
CA THR A 229 4.03 -21.42 11.67
C THR A 229 4.09 -19.93 12.00
N LEU A 230 5.28 -19.41 12.36
CA LEU A 230 5.48 -17.99 12.61
C LEU A 230 5.20 -17.13 11.36
N ILE A 231 5.67 -17.56 10.21
CA ILE A 231 5.37 -16.90 8.92
C ILE A 231 3.86 -16.87 8.68
N GLY A 232 3.19 -18.02 8.87
CA GLY A 232 1.74 -18.17 8.71
C GLY A 232 0.95 -17.25 9.65
N ILE A 233 1.31 -17.21 10.93
CA ILE A 233 0.69 -16.32 11.93
C ILE A 233 0.98 -14.86 11.58
N GLY A 234 2.25 -14.54 11.24
CA GLY A 234 2.67 -13.19 10.91
C GLY A 234 1.84 -12.56 9.79
N GLN A 235 1.46 -13.32 8.76
CA GLN A 235 0.64 -12.83 7.66
C GLN A 235 -0.77 -12.40 8.05
N TYR A 236 -1.33 -13.00 9.11
CA TYR A 236 -2.64 -12.62 9.62
C TYR A 236 -2.57 -11.44 10.59
N ILE A 237 -1.41 -11.26 11.23
CA ILE A 237 -1.17 -10.16 12.16
C ILE A 237 -0.73 -8.91 11.39
N PHE A 238 0.13 -9.06 10.38
CA PHE A 238 0.65 -7.96 9.57
C PHE A 238 0.03 -7.98 8.16
N PRO A 239 -1.21 -7.52 7.99
CA PRO A 239 -1.75 -7.29 6.67
C PRO A 239 -1.06 -6.04 6.10
N MET A 240 -0.26 -6.24 5.11
CA MET A 240 0.22 -5.13 4.29
C MET A 240 -0.91 -4.57 3.45
#